data_2402d374b78c49100c85915126018d4a
#
_entry.id   2402d374b78c49100c85915126018d4a
#
_cell.length_a   1.000
_cell.length_b   1.000
_cell.length_c   1.000
_cell.angle_alpha   90.00
_cell.angle_beta   90.00
_cell.angle_gamma   90.00
#
_symmetry.space_group_name_H-M   'P 1'
#
loop_
_entity.id
_entity.type
_entity.pdbx_description
1 polymer ?
#
loop_
_entity_poly.entity_id
_entity_poly.type
_entity_poly.pdbx_seq_one_letter_code
_entity_poly.pdbx_strand_id
1 'polypeptide(L)'
;MSEMSYPAIPDPEGIERVYGELLARAPENKMAPRLDAVRRAVEILGDVHHAAPVIHITGTNGKTSTARMIESLLLAHDLRTGRFTSPHLESVTERISINGEPVPDATFVRVWDEILPYLTLVDEEFAARGEPKLTFFESITVLAFAIFADEPVDVVILEVGIGGSWDSTNVADGIVSVVAPVGLDHTDMLGDSLAEIATEKAGIIKPDGYLISAAQDPEVATILLDTARKQNAKYAFEGVEFGVVERARAVGGQLLTLRGLAGEYPEIELPLHGEHQGQNASLALAAVEAFFGGDRALARDVVLAGFAQVRSPGRLEMIRSEPLVVLDAAHNPHGVRAASTAFKEAFELSHVHAVVGILGEKDALGIFEVLREEYVDSTDATFRLYLSASESSRAIAPEELQEIALDAGFDENIITVYDHLDEALAIAMENALFEQETAGVLVTGSVTVIGEARTLLAQPAQESTAQHNAEPEELAEAAETDSDELFGEIMAELAGEEPREIPLEDSLGLPLADGTDSPEES
;
A
#
# COMPACT_ATOMS: atom_id res chain seq x y z
N MET A 1 -11.55 -28.94 17.21
CA MET A 1 -11.37 -28.23 18.50
C MET A 1 -10.77 -26.90 18.10
N SER A 2 -11.54 -25.80 18.11
CA SER A 2 -11.02 -24.49 17.80
C SER A 2 -10.05 -24.11 18.93
N GLU A 3 -8.79 -23.96 18.61
CA GLU A 3 -7.83 -23.31 19.50
C GLU A 3 -8.35 -21.89 19.75
N MET A 4 -8.63 -21.60 21.00
CA MET A 4 -8.90 -20.24 21.43
C MET A 4 -7.60 -19.45 21.26
N SER A 5 -7.52 -18.69 20.17
CA SER A 5 -6.50 -17.66 20.01
C SER A 5 -6.71 -16.65 21.14
N TYR A 6 -5.82 -16.66 22.12
CA TYR A 6 -5.75 -15.56 23.07
C TYR A 6 -5.37 -14.29 22.30
N PRO A 7 -6.00 -13.13 22.57
CA PRO A 7 -5.56 -11.89 21.97
C PRO A 7 -4.07 -11.69 22.29
N ALA A 8 -3.28 -11.45 21.27
CA ALA A 8 -1.86 -11.16 21.43
C ALA A 8 -1.71 -9.96 22.36
N ILE A 9 -0.91 -10.11 23.41
CA ILE A 9 -0.61 -9.01 24.33
C ILE A 9 0.37 -8.10 23.59
N PRO A 10 0.03 -6.81 23.36
CA PRO A 10 0.98 -5.87 22.78
C PRO A 10 2.24 -5.77 23.64
N ASP A 11 3.41 -5.76 23.01
CA ASP A 11 4.71 -5.56 23.66
C ASP A 11 5.47 -4.39 22.98
N PRO A 12 4.99 -3.16 23.11
CA PRO A 12 5.59 -2.01 22.44
C PRO A 12 7.02 -1.75 22.90
N GLU A 13 7.36 -1.99 24.18
CA GLU A 13 8.73 -1.82 24.69
C GLU A 13 9.69 -2.85 24.06
N GLY A 14 9.23 -4.10 23.90
CA GLY A 14 9.99 -5.15 23.24
C GLY A 14 10.20 -4.83 21.76
N ILE A 15 9.17 -4.36 21.05
CA ILE A 15 9.26 -3.94 19.64
C ILE A 15 10.22 -2.76 19.49
N GLU A 16 10.12 -1.73 20.32
CA GLU A 16 11.03 -0.57 20.28
C GLU A 16 12.49 -1.00 20.48
N ARG A 17 12.75 -1.90 21.44
CA ARG A 17 14.09 -2.48 21.66
C ARG A 17 14.58 -3.21 20.42
N VAL A 18 13.82 -4.15 19.88
CA VAL A 18 14.24 -4.94 18.72
C VAL A 18 14.42 -4.05 17.49
N TYR A 19 13.52 -3.09 17.28
CA TYR A 19 13.65 -2.14 16.19
C TYR A 19 14.89 -1.26 16.34
N GLY A 20 15.22 -0.81 17.55
CA GLY A 20 16.47 -0.10 17.87
C GLY A 20 17.73 -0.95 17.56
N GLU A 21 17.72 -2.25 17.90
CA GLU A 21 18.80 -3.19 17.57
C GLU A 21 18.96 -3.40 16.05
N LEU A 22 17.85 -3.45 15.32
CA LEU A 22 17.84 -3.50 13.86
C LEU A 22 18.39 -2.21 13.24
N LEU A 23 17.95 -1.03 13.72
CA LEU A 23 18.41 0.28 13.25
C LEU A 23 19.89 0.55 13.58
N ALA A 24 20.45 -0.08 14.62
CA ALA A 24 21.88 -0.01 14.93
C ALA A 24 22.76 -0.71 13.89
N ARG A 25 22.17 -1.51 12.99
CA ARG A 25 22.85 -2.13 11.84
C ARG A 25 22.96 -1.16 10.68
N ALA A 26 23.75 -1.51 9.65
CA ALA A 26 23.84 -0.68 8.45
C ALA A 26 22.44 -0.50 7.81
N PRO A 27 22.05 0.74 7.47
CA PRO A 27 20.72 1.05 6.96
C PRO A 27 20.47 0.45 5.57
N GLU A 28 19.20 0.29 5.22
CA GLU A 28 18.73 -0.33 3.97
C GLU A 28 19.34 0.27 2.69
N ASN A 29 19.57 1.58 2.68
CA ASN A 29 20.15 2.30 1.53
C ASN A 29 21.68 2.17 1.41
N LYS A 30 22.35 1.47 2.32
CA LYS A 30 23.79 1.19 2.28
C LYS A 30 24.08 -0.30 2.11
N MET A 31 23.29 -0.98 1.32
CA MET A 31 23.47 -2.41 1.04
C MET A 31 24.69 -2.64 0.16
N ALA A 32 25.45 -3.70 0.47
CA ALA A 32 26.39 -4.28 -0.46
C ALA A 32 25.68 -5.43 -1.20
N PRO A 33 25.73 -5.48 -2.55
CA PRO A 33 25.17 -6.59 -3.32
C PRO A 33 25.83 -7.93 -2.93
N ARG A 34 25.17 -8.72 -2.10
CA ARG A 34 25.66 -10.03 -1.63
C ARG A 34 24.53 -10.91 -1.11
N LEU A 35 24.69 -12.23 -1.18
CA LEU A 35 23.76 -13.21 -0.61
C LEU A 35 24.41 -14.11 0.43
N ASP A 36 25.74 -14.15 0.50
CA ASP A 36 26.50 -15.11 1.30
C ASP A 36 26.26 -14.95 2.81
N ALA A 37 26.09 -13.72 3.31
CA ALA A 37 25.81 -13.46 4.72
C ALA A 37 24.42 -14.00 5.12
N VAL A 38 23.38 -13.69 4.32
CA VAL A 38 22.01 -14.19 4.58
C VAL A 38 21.96 -15.72 4.41
N ARG A 39 22.59 -16.25 3.34
CA ARG A 39 22.68 -17.71 3.14
C ARG A 39 23.32 -18.39 4.34
N ARG A 40 24.43 -17.85 4.85
CA ARG A 40 25.09 -18.37 6.03
C ARG A 40 24.19 -18.34 7.26
N ALA A 41 23.43 -17.26 7.47
CA ALA A 41 22.51 -17.12 8.58
C ALA A 41 21.37 -18.14 8.54
N VAL A 42 20.73 -18.32 7.38
CA VAL A 42 19.63 -19.28 7.24
C VAL A 42 20.12 -20.74 7.33
N GLU A 43 21.33 -21.04 6.83
CA GLU A 43 21.98 -22.36 6.98
C GLU A 43 22.21 -22.74 8.46
N ILE A 44 22.75 -21.82 9.27
CA ILE A 44 22.97 -22.05 10.71
C ILE A 44 21.65 -22.29 11.44
N LEU A 45 20.57 -21.62 10.99
CA LEU A 45 19.23 -21.77 11.55
C LEU A 45 18.50 -23.03 11.05
N GLY A 46 19.14 -23.87 10.23
CA GLY A 46 18.57 -25.13 9.74
C GLY A 46 17.76 -24.99 8.46
N ASP A 47 18.21 -24.13 7.55
CA ASP A 47 17.61 -23.89 6.23
C ASP A 47 16.15 -23.40 6.30
N VAL A 48 15.86 -22.51 7.27
CA VAL A 48 14.51 -21.98 7.55
C VAL A 48 13.83 -21.33 6.33
N HIS A 49 14.60 -20.88 5.33
CA HIS A 49 14.09 -20.32 4.07
C HIS A 49 13.43 -21.35 3.14
N HIS A 50 13.52 -22.63 3.44
CA HIS A 50 12.87 -23.73 2.73
C HIS A 50 11.63 -24.27 3.45
N ALA A 51 11.15 -23.58 4.51
CA ALA A 51 10.03 -24.06 5.32
C ALA A 51 8.71 -24.20 4.54
N ALA A 52 8.50 -23.40 3.50
CA ALA A 52 7.31 -23.45 2.65
C ALA A 52 7.63 -23.04 1.19
N PRO A 53 6.79 -23.42 0.21
CA PRO A 53 6.91 -22.93 -1.16
C PRO A 53 6.75 -21.40 -1.24
N VAL A 54 7.48 -20.77 -2.17
CA VAL A 54 7.61 -19.32 -2.24
C VAL A 54 7.05 -18.78 -3.56
N ILE A 55 6.23 -17.71 -3.47
CA ILE A 55 5.92 -16.79 -4.56
C ILE A 55 6.79 -15.54 -4.34
N HIS A 56 7.72 -15.27 -5.25
CA HIS A 56 8.72 -14.22 -5.14
C HIS A 56 8.41 -13.06 -6.08
N ILE A 57 8.34 -11.84 -5.57
CA ILE A 57 7.83 -10.68 -6.29
C ILE A 57 8.89 -9.60 -6.38
N THR A 58 9.19 -9.13 -7.60
CA THR A 58 10.01 -7.94 -7.87
C THR A 58 9.28 -6.98 -8.81
N GLY A 59 9.86 -5.82 -9.05
CA GLY A 59 9.34 -4.76 -9.91
C GLY A 59 9.77 -3.39 -9.40
N THR A 60 9.45 -2.33 -10.11
CA THR A 60 9.64 -0.96 -9.63
C THR A 60 8.42 -0.53 -8.83
N ASN A 61 7.24 -0.59 -9.40
CA ASN A 61 5.97 -0.24 -8.76
C ASN A 61 5.03 -1.46 -8.69
N GLY A 62 4.06 -1.43 -7.78
CA GLY A 62 3.00 -2.43 -7.66
C GLY A 62 3.35 -3.67 -6.83
N LYS A 63 4.60 -3.87 -6.38
CA LYS A 63 5.05 -5.06 -5.62
C LYS A 63 4.15 -5.36 -4.42
N THR A 64 4.06 -4.42 -3.48
CA THR A 64 3.32 -4.61 -2.22
C THR A 64 1.83 -4.84 -2.45
N SER A 65 1.19 -4.09 -3.36
CA SER A 65 -0.22 -4.29 -3.70
C SER A 65 -0.46 -5.68 -4.31
N THR A 66 0.41 -6.11 -5.23
CA THR A 66 0.34 -7.45 -5.83
C THR A 66 0.56 -8.54 -4.78
N ALA A 67 1.53 -8.38 -3.86
CA ALA A 67 1.78 -9.32 -2.76
C ALA A 67 0.55 -9.48 -1.85
N ARG A 68 -0.11 -8.37 -1.49
CA ARG A 68 -1.34 -8.38 -0.68
C ARG A 68 -2.52 -9.02 -1.41
N MET A 69 -2.67 -8.79 -2.71
CA MET A 69 -3.69 -9.43 -3.53
C MET A 69 -3.45 -10.94 -3.66
N ILE A 70 -2.21 -11.38 -3.87
CA ILE A 70 -1.82 -12.80 -3.87
C ILE A 70 -2.16 -13.43 -2.53
N GLU A 71 -1.77 -12.81 -1.42
CA GLU A 71 -2.08 -13.29 -0.07
C GLU A 71 -3.59 -13.44 0.14
N SER A 72 -4.37 -12.41 -0.19
CA SER A 72 -5.83 -12.43 -0.05
C SER A 72 -6.50 -13.55 -0.85
N LEU A 73 -6.04 -13.79 -2.07
CA LEU A 73 -6.52 -14.90 -2.90
C LEU A 73 -6.16 -16.27 -2.30
N LEU A 74 -4.94 -16.44 -1.79
CA LEU A 74 -4.49 -17.70 -1.17
C LEU A 74 -5.22 -17.98 0.14
N LEU A 75 -5.49 -16.94 0.95
CA LEU A 75 -6.33 -17.05 2.15
C LEU A 75 -7.76 -17.49 1.80
N ALA A 76 -8.34 -16.94 0.72
CA ALA A 76 -9.66 -17.38 0.25
C ALA A 76 -9.68 -18.85 -0.22
N HIS A 77 -8.51 -19.44 -0.54
CA HIS A 77 -8.33 -20.86 -0.83
C HIS A 77 -7.99 -21.69 0.42
N ASP A 78 -8.24 -21.16 1.63
CA ASP A 78 -7.98 -21.81 2.92
C ASP A 78 -6.50 -22.19 3.17
N LEU A 79 -5.55 -21.48 2.52
CA LEU A 79 -4.12 -21.64 2.78
C LEU A 79 -3.65 -20.72 3.89
N ARG A 80 -2.79 -21.21 4.77
CA ARG A 80 -2.09 -20.38 5.75
C ARG A 80 -0.91 -19.68 5.08
N THR A 81 -0.90 -18.36 5.11
CA THR A 81 0.07 -17.54 4.38
C THR A 81 1.09 -16.90 5.30
N GLY A 82 2.33 -16.80 4.82
CA GLY A 82 3.34 -15.87 5.32
C GLY A 82 3.63 -14.82 4.26
N ARG A 83 3.69 -13.54 4.62
CA ARG A 83 4.05 -12.48 3.70
C ARG A 83 5.16 -11.60 4.27
N PHE A 84 6.19 -11.36 3.47
CA PHE A 84 7.26 -10.40 3.75
C PHE A 84 7.19 -9.25 2.74
N THR A 85 7.08 -8.03 3.23
CA THR A 85 6.98 -6.80 2.42
C THR A 85 7.85 -5.68 2.99
N SER A 86 8.21 -4.69 2.16
CA SER A 86 8.99 -3.52 2.57
C SER A 86 8.67 -2.29 1.72
N PRO A 87 8.81 -1.08 2.30
CA PRO A 87 8.97 -0.80 3.73
C PRO A 87 7.64 -0.93 4.50
N HIS A 88 7.65 -0.72 5.82
CA HIS A 88 6.44 -0.56 6.63
C HIS A 88 5.94 0.89 6.62
N LEU A 89 4.69 1.10 7.01
CA LEU A 89 4.09 2.42 7.19
C LEU A 89 4.24 2.92 8.64
N GLU A 90 3.74 2.17 9.60
CA GLU A 90 3.67 2.56 11.02
C GLU A 90 4.55 1.68 11.91
N SER A 91 4.46 0.35 11.77
CA SER A 91 5.18 -0.60 12.62
C SER A 91 6.07 -1.54 11.82
N VAL A 92 7.26 -1.83 12.36
CA VAL A 92 8.19 -2.82 11.76
C VAL A 92 7.58 -4.21 11.62
N THR A 93 6.62 -4.57 12.46
CA THR A 93 5.90 -5.85 12.40
C THR A 93 5.07 -6.02 11.14
N GLU A 94 4.63 -4.91 10.49
CA GLU A 94 3.93 -4.96 9.20
C GLU A 94 4.71 -5.64 8.08
N ARG A 95 6.06 -5.65 8.20
CA ARG A 95 6.92 -6.29 7.21
C ARG A 95 6.77 -7.80 7.16
N ILE A 96 6.31 -8.41 8.26
CA ILE A 96 6.13 -9.85 8.41
C ILE A 96 4.68 -10.11 8.81
N SER A 97 3.91 -10.72 7.94
CA SER A 97 2.50 -11.02 8.20
C SER A 97 2.24 -12.52 8.16
N ILE A 98 1.34 -12.98 9.02
CA ILE A 98 0.78 -14.32 9.02
C ILE A 98 -0.73 -14.20 8.80
N ASN A 99 -1.26 -14.88 7.79
CA ASN A 99 -2.68 -14.83 7.44
C ASN A 99 -3.25 -13.41 7.22
N GLY A 100 -2.45 -12.54 6.59
CA GLY A 100 -2.85 -11.17 6.24
C GLY A 100 -2.65 -10.14 7.34
N GLU A 101 -2.41 -10.57 8.58
CA GLU A 101 -2.21 -9.69 9.74
C GLU A 101 -0.72 -9.58 10.10
N PRO A 102 -0.25 -8.44 10.58
CA PRO A 102 1.10 -8.31 11.11
C PRO A 102 1.37 -9.35 12.18
N VAL A 103 2.58 -9.90 12.18
CA VAL A 103 2.98 -10.86 13.21
C VAL A 103 2.84 -10.25 14.61
N PRO A 104 2.29 -10.99 15.60
CA PRO A 104 2.15 -10.49 16.96
C PRO A 104 3.50 -10.05 17.55
N ASP A 105 3.50 -8.92 18.27
CA ASP A 105 4.70 -8.34 18.91
C ASP A 105 5.48 -9.38 19.72
N ALA A 106 4.80 -10.18 20.53
CA ALA A 106 5.41 -11.22 21.33
C ALA A 106 6.16 -12.28 20.49
N THR A 107 5.60 -12.65 19.32
CA THR A 107 6.26 -13.58 18.39
C THR A 107 7.48 -12.93 17.74
N PHE A 108 7.34 -11.68 17.27
CA PHE A 108 8.43 -10.93 16.67
C PHE A 108 9.62 -10.79 17.63
N VAL A 109 9.36 -10.38 18.88
CA VAL A 109 10.37 -10.22 19.93
C VAL A 109 11.00 -11.55 20.30
N ARG A 110 10.20 -12.57 20.57
CA ARG A 110 10.69 -13.90 20.96
C ARG A 110 11.59 -14.51 19.89
N VAL A 111 11.14 -14.55 18.63
CA VAL A 111 11.93 -15.15 17.55
C VAL A 111 13.20 -14.34 17.29
N TRP A 112 13.15 -13.00 17.39
CA TRP A 112 14.36 -12.19 17.33
C TRP A 112 15.38 -12.58 18.39
N ASP A 113 14.96 -12.67 19.66
CA ASP A 113 15.85 -13.04 20.76
C ASP A 113 16.43 -14.46 20.58
N GLU A 114 15.67 -15.39 20.00
CA GLU A 114 16.13 -16.75 19.69
C GLU A 114 17.18 -16.78 18.58
N ILE A 115 17.05 -15.96 17.52
CA ILE A 115 18.00 -15.97 16.40
C ILE A 115 19.20 -15.06 16.61
N LEU A 116 19.10 -14.03 17.46
CA LEU A 116 20.15 -13.02 17.66
C LEU A 116 21.53 -13.59 17.97
N PRO A 117 21.70 -14.66 18.79
CA PRO A 117 23.00 -15.29 19.01
C PRO A 117 23.62 -15.86 17.72
N TYR A 118 22.81 -16.40 16.82
CA TYR A 118 23.26 -16.95 15.54
C TYR A 118 23.63 -15.84 14.55
N LEU A 119 22.86 -14.75 14.50
CA LEU A 119 23.20 -13.56 13.71
C LEU A 119 24.51 -12.94 14.19
N THR A 120 24.74 -12.91 15.51
CA THR A 120 26.00 -12.43 16.11
C THR A 120 27.19 -13.30 15.68
N LEU A 121 27.02 -14.63 15.65
CA LEU A 121 28.04 -15.54 15.15
C LEU A 121 28.40 -15.27 13.68
N VAL A 122 27.40 -15.06 12.82
CA VAL A 122 27.62 -14.67 11.42
C VAL A 122 28.35 -13.32 11.33
N ASP A 123 27.94 -12.33 12.12
CA ASP A 123 28.59 -11.02 12.18
C ASP A 123 30.09 -11.16 12.56
N GLU A 124 30.43 -12.03 13.50
CA GLU A 124 31.81 -12.32 13.91
C GLU A 124 32.59 -13.05 12.81
N GLU A 125 31.99 -14.04 12.14
CA GLU A 125 32.60 -14.76 11.02
C GLU A 125 32.96 -13.79 9.87
N PHE A 126 32.05 -12.83 9.52
CA PHE A 126 32.27 -11.86 8.45
C PHE A 126 33.25 -10.77 8.88
N ALA A 127 33.17 -10.27 10.10
CA ALA A 127 34.12 -9.31 10.63
C ALA A 127 35.57 -9.86 10.66
N ALA A 128 35.75 -11.16 10.97
CA ALA A 128 37.06 -11.82 10.92
C ALA A 128 37.68 -11.88 9.52
N ARG A 129 36.85 -11.77 8.45
CA ARG A 129 37.28 -11.67 7.04
C ARG A 129 37.46 -10.22 6.58
N GLY A 130 37.17 -9.23 7.44
CA GLY A 130 37.14 -7.81 7.08
C GLY A 130 35.91 -7.40 6.26
N GLU A 131 34.85 -8.21 6.31
CA GLU A 131 33.60 -7.98 5.64
C GLU A 131 32.56 -7.33 6.58
N PRO A 132 31.57 -6.57 6.05
CA PRO A 132 30.56 -5.93 6.89
C PRO A 132 29.64 -6.96 7.56
N LYS A 133 29.12 -6.60 8.74
CA LYS A 133 28.08 -7.33 9.45
C LYS A 133 26.79 -7.37 8.63
N LEU A 134 25.84 -8.21 9.05
CA LEU A 134 24.48 -8.23 8.51
C LEU A 134 23.85 -6.83 8.63
N THR A 135 23.27 -6.36 7.55
CA THR A 135 22.53 -5.07 7.49
C THR A 135 21.16 -5.20 8.16
N PHE A 136 20.46 -4.08 8.29
CA PHE A 136 19.04 -4.05 8.72
C PHE A 136 18.19 -5.02 7.87
N PHE A 137 18.24 -4.85 6.53
CA PHE A 137 17.38 -5.63 5.63
C PHE A 137 17.76 -7.11 5.59
N GLU A 138 19.05 -7.45 5.61
CA GLU A 138 19.51 -8.84 5.72
C GLU A 138 19.00 -9.48 7.01
N SER A 139 19.05 -8.77 8.14
CA SER A 139 18.64 -9.31 9.45
C SER A 139 17.13 -9.51 9.57
N ILE A 140 16.31 -8.56 9.09
CA ILE A 140 14.85 -8.70 9.13
C ILE A 140 14.36 -9.74 8.12
N THR A 141 15.06 -9.95 7.01
CA THR A 141 14.78 -11.05 6.07
C THR A 141 15.00 -12.41 6.73
N VAL A 142 16.11 -12.58 7.48
CA VAL A 142 16.36 -13.81 8.23
C VAL A 142 15.32 -14.02 9.32
N LEU A 143 14.92 -12.96 10.04
CA LEU A 143 13.85 -12.99 11.02
C LEU A 143 12.53 -13.46 10.40
N ALA A 144 12.19 -12.95 9.21
CA ALA A 144 10.98 -13.36 8.50
C ALA A 144 10.98 -14.87 8.20
N PHE A 145 12.07 -15.41 7.66
CA PHE A 145 12.19 -16.85 7.42
C PHE A 145 12.10 -17.67 8.71
N ALA A 146 12.71 -17.18 9.80
CA ALA A 146 12.63 -17.86 11.10
C ALA A 146 11.20 -17.88 11.64
N ILE A 147 10.46 -16.76 11.53
CA ILE A 147 9.05 -16.67 11.94
C ILE A 147 8.18 -17.62 11.10
N PHE A 148 8.36 -17.67 9.76
CA PHE A 148 7.57 -18.56 8.90
C PHE A 148 7.88 -20.05 9.14
N ALA A 149 9.04 -20.38 9.67
CA ALA A 149 9.36 -21.74 10.09
C ALA A 149 8.80 -22.08 11.49
N ASP A 150 8.80 -21.11 12.41
CA ASP A 150 8.26 -21.23 13.77
C ASP A 150 6.72 -21.28 13.78
N GLU A 151 6.09 -20.46 12.92
CA GLU A 151 4.65 -20.42 12.67
C GLU A 151 4.34 -21.04 11.29
N PRO A 152 4.24 -22.39 11.19
CA PRO A 152 4.21 -23.06 9.89
C PRO A 152 3.12 -22.53 8.98
N VAL A 153 3.51 -22.11 7.78
CA VAL A 153 2.63 -21.59 6.72
C VAL A 153 2.63 -22.54 5.53
N ASP A 154 1.56 -22.53 4.72
CA ASP A 154 1.45 -23.35 3.51
C ASP A 154 2.18 -22.73 2.31
N VAL A 155 2.33 -21.40 2.33
CA VAL A 155 2.98 -20.63 1.26
C VAL A 155 3.54 -19.32 1.81
N VAL A 156 4.70 -18.90 1.27
CA VAL A 156 5.32 -17.61 1.59
C VAL A 156 5.28 -16.71 0.36
N ILE A 157 4.84 -15.47 0.55
CA ILE A 157 4.89 -14.41 -0.44
C ILE A 157 6.04 -13.47 -0.06
N LEU A 158 7.09 -13.41 -0.88
CA LEU A 158 8.27 -12.58 -0.63
C LEU A 158 8.31 -11.39 -1.59
N GLU A 159 8.26 -10.18 -1.06
CA GLU A 159 8.57 -8.97 -1.80
C GLU A 159 10.08 -8.68 -1.74
N VAL A 160 10.71 -8.51 -2.90
CA VAL A 160 12.09 -8.05 -3.04
C VAL A 160 12.20 -6.61 -2.54
N GLY A 161 13.21 -6.32 -1.73
CA GLY A 161 13.49 -4.96 -1.30
C GLY A 161 13.97 -4.09 -2.47
N ILE A 162 15.11 -4.43 -3.06
CA ILE A 162 15.69 -3.73 -4.19
C ILE A 162 16.31 -4.74 -5.17
N GLY A 163 16.10 -4.55 -6.47
CA GLY A 163 16.72 -5.38 -7.51
C GLY A 163 16.10 -6.76 -7.60
N GLY A 164 16.86 -7.79 -7.37
CA GLY A 164 16.43 -9.19 -7.44
C GLY A 164 17.57 -10.19 -7.23
N SER A 165 18.59 -10.23 -8.09
CA SER A 165 19.61 -11.28 -8.07
C SER A 165 20.41 -11.34 -6.77
N TRP A 166 20.71 -10.19 -6.18
CA TRP A 166 21.46 -10.09 -4.91
C TRP A 166 20.62 -9.65 -3.72
N ASP A 167 19.30 -9.49 -3.90
CA ASP A 167 18.40 -9.16 -2.78
C ASP A 167 18.39 -10.29 -1.74
N SER A 168 18.33 -9.92 -0.46
CA SER A 168 18.36 -10.87 0.66
C SER A 168 17.28 -11.95 0.56
N THR A 169 16.12 -11.62 -0.02
CA THR A 169 15.02 -12.57 -0.22
C THR A 169 15.35 -13.66 -1.26
N ASN A 170 16.34 -13.41 -2.15
CA ASN A 170 16.69 -14.32 -3.24
C ASN A 170 17.53 -15.55 -2.80
N VAL A 171 17.76 -15.73 -1.49
CA VAL A 171 18.23 -17.01 -0.95
C VAL A 171 17.16 -18.09 -1.06
N ALA A 172 15.88 -17.71 -1.13
CA ALA A 172 14.76 -18.62 -1.30
C ALA A 172 14.60 -19.07 -2.76
N ASP A 173 14.06 -20.28 -2.96
CA ASP A 173 13.75 -20.84 -4.26
C ASP A 173 12.26 -20.60 -4.60
N GLY A 174 11.99 -19.45 -5.21
CA GLY A 174 10.63 -19.10 -5.66
C GLY A 174 10.13 -20.04 -6.76
N ILE A 175 9.04 -20.77 -6.51
CA ILE A 175 8.39 -21.61 -7.53
C ILE A 175 7.59 -20.79 -8.54
N VAL A 176 7.12 -19.60 -8.13
CA VAL A 176 6.53 -18.57 -8.99
C VAL A 176 7.33 -17.28 -8.79
N SER A 177 7.82 -16.73 -9.88
CA SER A 177 8.52 -15.44 -9.93
C SER A 177 7.61 -14.41 -10.58
N VAL A 178 7.22 -13.37 -9.84
CA VAL A 178 6.33 -12.32 -10.29
C VAL A 178 7.13 -11.07 -10.57
N VAL A 179 7.03 -10.51 -11.77
CA VAL A 179 7.69 -9.26 -12.14
C VAL A 179 6.62 -8.21 -12.43
N ALA A 180 6.38 -7.33 -11.46
CA ALA A 180 5.53 -6.16 -11.60
C ALA A 180 6.18 -5.12 -12.57
N PRO A 181 5.53 -4.03 -12.95
CA PRO A 181 6.09 -3.09 -13.91
C PRO A 181 7.49 -2.61 -13.55
N VAL A 182 8.40 -2.64 -14.53
CA VAL A 182 9.79 -2.21 -14.41
C VAL A 182 9.94 -0.81 -15.00
N GLY A 183 10.51 0.12 -14.25
CA GLY A 183 10.83 1.48 -14.64
C GLY A 183 12.14 1.94 -14.01
N LEU A 184 12.56 3.16 -14.31
CA LEU A 184 13.74 3.78 -13.70
C LEU A 184 13.45 4.11 -12.23
N ASP A 185 14.19 3.51 -11.32
CA ASP A 185 14.24 3.79 -9.88
C ASP A 185 15.52 3.16 -9.33
N HIS A 186 16.08 3.71 -8.25
CA HIS A 186 17.31 3.23 -7.63
C HIS A 186 18.48 3.11 -8.63
N THR A 187 18.62 4.06 -9.55
CA THR A 187 19.58 4.00 -10.65
C THR A 187 21.03 3.97 -10.17
N ASP A 188 21.33 4.58 -9.03
CA ASP A 188 22.62 4.53 -8.34
C ASP A 188 23.06 3.10 -7.94
N MET A 189 22.11 2.16 -7.78
CA MET A 189 22.35 0.78 -7.36
C MET A 189 22.10 -0.25 -8.46
N LEU A 190 21.10 -0.02 -9.31
CA LEU A 190 20.60 -0.98 -10.29
C LEU A 190 21.10 -0.71 -11.72
N GLY A 191 21.72 0.47 -11.96
CA GLY A 191 22.15 0.92 -13.27
C GLY A 191 21.22 1.96 -13.89
N ASP A 192 21.73 2.66 -14.90
CA ASP A 192 21.10 3.84 -15.51
C ASP A 192 20.14 3.50 -16.66
N SER A 193 19.95 2.22 -16.96
CA SER A 193 19.13 1.75 -18.07
C SER A 193 18.05 0.72 -17.63
N LEU A 194 16.93 0.69 -18.37
CA LEU A 194 15.90 -0.33 -18.16
C LEU A 194 16.46 -1.75 -18.33
N ALA A 195 17.42 -1.95 -19.22
CA ALA A 195 18.04 -3.25 -19.46
C ALA A 195 18.83 -3.75 -18.24
N GLU A 196 19.62 -2.88 -17.59
CA GLU A 196 20.36 -3.23 -16.37
C GLU A 196 19.40 -3.57 -15.23
N ILE A 197 18.40 -2.71 -15.00
CA ILE A 197 17.37 -2.92 -13.98
C ILE A 197 16.59 -4.21 -14.23
N ALA A 198 16.21 -4.48 -15.48
CA ALA A 198 15.51 -5.71 -15.86
C ALA A 198 16.36 -6.97 -15.65
N THR A 199 17.66 -6.87 -15.97
CA THR A 199 18.61 -7.99 -15.78
C THR A 199 18.72 -8.34 -14.30
N GLU A 200 18.82 -7.32 -13.44
CA GLU A 200 18.89 -7.50 -12.01
C GLU A 200 17.60 -8.13 -11.44
N LYS A 201 16.44 -7.63 -11.86
CA LYS A 201 15.14 -8.16 -11.44
C LYS A 201 14.88 -9.58 -11.97
N ALA A 202 15.36 -9.90 -13.17
CA ALA A 202 15.26 -11.25 -13.73
C ALA A 202 15.98 -12.32 -12.89
N GLY A 203 16.88 -11.93 -11.99
CA GLY A 203 17.62 -12.82 -11.10
C GLY A 203 16.77 -13.60 -10.10
N ILE A 204 15.49 -13.26 -9.92
CA ILE A 204 14.56 -14.06 -9.09
C ILE A 204 13.97 -15.26 -9.84
N ILE A 205 14.12 -15.33 -11.17
CA ILE A 205 13.56 -16.42 -11.98
C ILE A 205 14.38 -17.68 -11.73
N LYS A 206 13.74 -18.70 -11.16
CA LYS A 206 14.40 -19.95 -10.74
C LYS A 206 14.26 -21.07 -11.78
N PRO A 207 15.19 -22.05 -11.77
CA PRO A 207 15.10 -23.20 -12.66
C PRO A 207 13.76 -23.94 -12.51
N ASP A 208 13.16 -24.31 -13.65
CA ASP A 208 11.90 -25.05 -13.73
C ASP A 208 10.69 -24.35 -13.05
N GLY A 209 10.83 -23.07 -12.65
CA GLY A 209 9.78 -22.27 -12.04
C GLY A 209 8.76 -21.72 -13.04
N TYR A 210 7.97 -20.75 -12.60
CA TYR A 210 7.00 -20.04 -13.44
C TYR A 210 7.22 -18.53 -13.34
N LEU A 211 7.52 -17.87 -14.46
CA LEU A 211 7.56 -16.41 -14.58
C LEU A 211 6.16 -15.87 -14.90
N ILE A 212 5.67 -14.96 -14.07
CA ILE A 212 4.47 -14.15 -14.34
C ILE A 212 4.91 -12.69 -14.41
N SER A 213 4.74 -12.06 -15.58
CA SER A 213 5.20 -10.69 -15.81
C SER A 213 4.04 -9.78 -16.16
N ALA A 214 4.00 -8.60 -15.52
CA ALA A 214 3.19 -7.49 -16.00
C ALA A 214 3.57 -7.13 -17.45
N ALA A 215 2.75 -6.30 -18.10
CA ALA A 215 3.11 -5.66 -19.35
C ALA A 215 4.37 -4.81 -19.16
N GLN A 216 5.34 -4.96 -20.03
CA GLN A 216 6.67 -4.36 -19.91
C GLN A 216 7.06 -3.63 -21.20
N ASP A 217 8.04 -2.74 -21.07
CA ASP A 217 8.79 -2.27 -22.25
C ASP A 217 9.34 -3.46 -23.05
N PRO A 218 9.38 -3.41 -24.39
CA PRO A 218 9.85 -4.51 -25.22
C PRO A 218 11.26 -5.02 -24.89
N GLU A 219 12.17 -4.14 -24.48
CA GLU A 219 13.52 -4.51 -24.06
C GLU A 219 13.51 -5.30 -22.76
N VAL A 220 12.74 -4.84 -21.76
CA VAL A 220 12.53 -5.54 -20.49
C VAL A 220 11.89 -6.91 -20.71
N ALA A 221 10.80 -6.97 -21.49
CA ALA A 221 10.12 -8.22 -21.82
C ALA A 221 11.06 -9.24 -22.47
N THR A 222 11.95 -8.80 -23.37
CA THR A 222 12.94 -9.66 -24.03
C THR A 222 13.92 -10.26 -23.01
N ILE A 223 14.44 -9.44 -22.07
CA ILE A 223 15.38 -9.90 -21.04
C ILE A 223 14.73 -10.94 -20.13
N LEU A 224 13.49 -10.68 -19.68
CA LEU A 224 12.74 -11.59 -18.81
C LEU A 224 12.44 -12.92 -19.54
N LEU A 225 12.00 -12.87 -20.79
CA LEU A 225 11.73 -14.06 -21.60
C LEU A 225 12.99 -14.90 -21.84
N ASP A 226 14.12 -14.26 -22.19
CA ASP A 226 15.38 -14.96 -22.40
C ASP A 226 15.90 -15.60 -21.11
N THR A 227 15.70 -14.94 -19.97
CA THR A 227 16.07 -15.52 -18.67
C THR A 227 15.17 -16.71 -18.33
N ALA A 228 13.85 -16.59 -18.52
CA ALA A 228 12.92 -17.70 -18.28
C ALA A 228 13.29 -18.93 -19.14
N ARG A 229 13.61 -18.71 -20.43
CA ARG A 229 14.08 -19.79 -21.33
C ARG A 229 15.38 -20.43 -20.86
N LYS A 230 16.35 -19.64 -20.41
CA LYS A 230 17.63 -20.15 -19.87
C LYS A 230 17.43 -20.99 -18.59
N GLN A 231 16.43 -20.61 -17.79
CA GLN A 231 16.07 -21.34 -16.56
C GLN A 231 15.09 -22.50 -16.81
N ASN A 232 14.70 -22.76 -18.07
CA ASN A 232 13.64 -23.75 -18.41
C ASN A 232 12.32 -23.47 -17.65
N ALA A 233 12.06 -22.22 -17.28
CA ALA A 233 10.87 -21.80 -16.57
C ALA A 233 9.70 -21.64 -17.54
N LYS A 234 8.48 -21.97 -17.10
CA LYS A 234 7.26 -21.55 -17.79
C LYS A 234 7.14 -20.03 -17.68
N TYR A 235 6.39 -19.39 -18.56
CA TYR A 235 6.20 -17.95 -18.51
C TYR A 235 4.83 -17.54 -19.04
N ALA A 236 4.33 -16.41 -18.51
CA ALA A 236 3.15 -15.72 -19.03
C ALA A 236 3.32 -14.21 -18.86
N PHE A 237 2.86 -13.44 -19.85
CA PHE A 237 2.93 -11.99 -19.89
C PHE A 237 1.54 -11.38 -19.95
N GLU A 238 1.32 -10.33 -19.19
CA GLU A 238 0.10 -9.53 -19.26
C GLU A 238 -0.09 -8.96 -20.67
N GLY A 239 -1.33 -8.94 -21.13
CA GLY A 239 -1.69 -8.55 -22.49
C GLY A 239 -1.60 -9.68 -23.53
N VAL A 240 -0.93 -10.79 -23.21
CA VAL A 240 -0.79 -11.98 -24.07
C VAL A 240 -1.56 -13.16 -23.50
N GLU A 241 -1.12 -13.73 -22.39
CA GLU A 241 -1.75 -14.90 -21.76
C GLU A 241 -2.85 -14.51 -20.77
N PHE A 242 -2.70 -13.42 -20.04
CA PHE A 242 -3.63 -12.94 -19.02
C PHE A 242 -3.78 -11.41 -19.08
N GLY A 243 -4.71 -10.82 -18.33
CA GLY A 243 -4.85 -9.38 -18.24
C GLY A 243 -6.25 -8.91 -17.85
N VAL A 244 -6.44 -7.60 -17.80
CA VAL A 244 -7.73 -6.95 -17.59
C VAL A 244 -8.51 -6.95 -18.90
N VAL A 245 -9.72 -7.53 -18.91
CA VAL A 245 -10.64 -7.57 -20.07
C VAL A 245 -11.55 -6.36 -20.04
N GLU A 246 -12.15 -6.08 -18.88
CA GLU A 246 -13.04 -4.94 -18.67
C GLU A 246 -12.75 -4.31 -17.30
N ARG A 247 -12.90 -2.99 -17.24
CA ARG A 247 -12.77 -2.20 -16.01
C ARG A 247 -13.86 -1.13 -15.97
N ALA A 248 -14.58 -1.05 -14.86
CA ALA A 248 -15.51 0.00 -14.56
C ALA A 248 -15.23 0.59 -13.17
N ARG A 249 -15.41 1.90 -13.01
CA ARG A 249 -15.35 2.55 -11.71
C ARG A 249 -16.55 2.12 -10.87
N ALA A 250 -16.33 1.92 -9.57
CA ALA A 250 -17.37 1.63 -8.60
C ALA A 250 -17.16 2.47 -7.33
N VAL A 251 -18.20 2.61 -6.53
CA VAL A 251 -18.09 3.30 -5.23
C VAL A 251 -17.15 2.50 -4.32
N GLY A 252 -16.09 3.16 -3.86
CA GLY A 252 -15.07 2.54 -3.00
C GLY A 252 -14.07 1.64 -3.71
N GLY A 253 -14.00 1.69 -5.06
CA GLY A 253 -13.05 0.89 -5.83
C GLY A 253 -13.43 0.74 -7.30
N GLN A 254 -13.37 -0.49 -7.82
CA GLN A 254 -13.62 -0.79 -9.23
C GLN A 254 -14.20 -2.20 -9.42
N LEU A 255 -14.92 -2.39 -10.52
CA LEU A 255 -15.44 -3.67 -10.99
C LEU A 255 -14.61 -4.13 -12.19
N LEU A 256 -14.10 -5.35 -12.13
CA LEU A 256 -13.19 -5.90 -13.14
C LEU A 256 -13.72 -7.19 -13.75
N THR A 257 -13.40 -7.41 -15.03
CA THR A 257 -13.35 -8.74 -15.65
C THR A 257 -11.89 -9.06 -15.93
N LEU A 258 -11.36 -10.11 -15.30
CA LEU A 258 -9.98 -10.54 -15.49
C LEU A 258 -9.93 -11.84 -16.28
N ARG A 259 -9.02 -11.90 -17.26
CA ARG A 259 -8.58 -13.14 -17.89
C ARG A 259 -7.34 -13.63 -17.15
N GLY A 260 -7.43 -14.78 -16.49
CA GLY A 260 -6.29 -15.50 -15.91
C GLY A 260 -5.60 -16.41 -16.93
N LEU A 261 -4.72 -17.30 -16.46
CA LEU A 261 -4.02 -18.30 -17.30
C LEU A 261 -4.97 -19.39 -17.83
N ALA A 262 -5.95 -19.78 -17.03
CA ALA A 262 -6.82 -20.92 -17.27
C ALA A 262 -8.32 -20.58 -17.34
N GLY A 263 -8.71 -19.34 -17.00
CA GLY A 263 -10.11 -18.94 -16.96
C GLY A 263 -10.33 -17.43 -17.07
N GLU A 264 -11.60 -17.06 -17.25
CA GLU A 264 -12.05 -15.67 -17.19
C GLU A 264 -12.97 -15.49 -15.98
N TYR A 265 -12.78 -14.37 -15.26
CA TYR A 265 -13.43 -14.07 -14.00
C TYR A 265 -14.11 -12.71 -14.07
N PRO A 266 -15.39 -12.67 -14.42
CA PRO A 266 -16.17 -11.43 -14.44
C PRO A 266 -16.65 -11.05 -13.05
N GLU A 267 -17.03 -9.76 -12.90
CA GLU A 267 -17.66 -9.18 -11.71
C GLU A 267 -16.78 -9.24 -10.46
N ILE A 268 -15.47 -9.03 -10.64
CA ILE A 268 -14.53 -8.90 -9.50
C ILE A 268 -14.69 -7.50 -8.92
N GLU A 269 -15.13 -7.42 -7.67
CA GLU A 269 -15.10 -6.20 -6.88
C GLU A 269 -13.71 -6.04 -6.25
N LEU A 270 -12.99 -5.00 -6.65
CA LEU A 270 -11.68 -4.65 -6.10
C LEU A 270 -11.79 -3.32 -5.34
N PRO A 271 -11.66 -3.30 -4.00
CA PRO A 271 -11.80 -2.09 -3.18
C PRO A 271 -10.53 -1.20 -3.22
N LEU A 272 -9.95 -1.04 -4.39
CA LEU A 272 -8.79 -0.20 -4.66
C LEU A 272 -9.04 0.61 -5.95
N HIS A 273 -8.53 1.84 -5.97
CA HIS A 273 -8.72 2.76 -7.09
C HIS A 273 -7.56 2.70 -8.09
N GLY A 274 -7.87 3.00 -9.36
CA GLY A 274 -6.90 3.18 -10.42
C GLY A 274 -6.67 1.97 -11.32
N GLU A 275 -6.37 2.25 -12.59
CA GLU A 275 -6.10 1.22 -13.61
C GLU A 275 -4.93 0.31 -13.21
N HIS A 276 -3.87 0.89 -12.64
CA HIS A 276 -2.70 0.16 -12.16
C HIS A 276 -3.03 -0.91 -11.10
N GLN A 277 -4.08 -0.70 -10.28
CA GLN A 277 -4.53 -1.72 -9.31
C GLN A 277 -5.29 -2.86 -10.02
N GLY A 278 -6.00 -2.57 -11.10
CA GLY A 278 -6.57 -3.61 -11.97
C GLY A 278 -5.49 -4.48 -12.62
N GLN A 279 -4.40 -3.87 -13.09
CA GLN A 279 -3.23 -4.58 -13.63
C GLN A 279 -2.54 -5.42 -12.53
N ASN A 280 -2.34 -4.87 -11.33
CA ASN A 280 -1.81 -5.63 -10.18
C ASN A 280 -2.72 -6.83 -9.84
N ALA A 281 -4.05 -6.66 -9.94
CA ALA A 281 -5.00 -7.74 -9.70
C ALA A 281 -4.90 -8.85 -10.76
N SER A 282 -4.73 -8.50 -12.04
CA SER A 282 -4.52 -9.49 -13.10
C SER A 282 -3.24 -10.28 -12.90
N LEU A 283 -2.17 -9.59 -12.48
CA LEU A 283 -0.87 -10.18 -12.17
C LEU A 283 -0.96 -11.13 -10.96
N ALA A 284 -1.67 -10.72 -9.90
CA ALA A 284 -1.88 -11.53 -8.72
C ALA A 284 -2.70 -12.79 -9.02
N LEU A 285 -3.77 -12.67 -9.81
CA LEU A 285 -4.58 -13.80 -10.23
C LEU A 285 -3.75 -14.83 -11.01
N ALA A 286 -2.98 -14.38 -12.01
CA ALA A 286 -2.11 -15.24 -12.80
C ALA A 286 -1.03 -15.92 -11.94
N ALA A 287 -0.48 -15.22 -10.95
CA ALA A 287 0.50 -15.79 -10.02
C ALA A 287 -0.10 -16.90 -9.14
N VAL A 288 -1.32 -16.71 -8.64
CA VAL A 288 -2.02 -17.74 -7.86
C VAL A 288 -2.43 -18.94 -8.74
N GLU A 289 -2.92 -18.72 -9.97
CA GLU A 289 -3.15 -19.80 -10.90
C GLU A 289 -1.87 -20.59 -11.20
N ALA A 290 -0.74 -19.89 -11.44
CA ALA A 290 0.57 -20.52 -11.65
C ALA A 290 1.04 -21.34 -10.42
N PHE A 291 0.80 -20.85 -9.21
CA PHE A 291 1.07 -21.57 -7.97
C PHE A 291 0.30 -22.90 -7.91
N PHE A 292 -0.94 -22.94 -8.37
CA PHE A 292 -1.74 -24.15 -8.49
C PHE A 292 -1.48 -24.96 -9.79
N GLY A 293 -0.45 -24.62 -10.58
CA GLY A 293 0.00 -25.33 -11.78
C GLY A 293 -0.29 -24.63 -13.11
N GLY A 294 -1.20 -23.66 -13.16
CA GLY A 294 -1.47 -22.76 -14.28
C GLY A 294 -2.35 -23.33 -15.41
N ASP A 295 -2.83 -24.56 -15.27
CA ASP A 295 -3.60 -25.27 -16.31
C ASP A 295 -5.09 -25.48 -15.94
N ARG A 296 -5.51 -24.96 -14.80
CA ARG A 296 -6.82 -25.18 -14.22
C ARG A 296 -7.38 -23.88 -13.65
N ALA A 297 -8.58 -23.52 -14.08
CA ALA A 297 -9.28 -22.34 -13.52
C ALA A 297 -9.58 -22.53 -12.03
N LEU A 298 -9.40 -21.46 -11.26
CA LEU A 298 -9.76 -21.38 -9.85
C LEU A 298 -11.30 -21.32 -9.70
N ALA A 299 -11.79 -21.64 -8.51
CA ALA A 299 -13.21 -21.49 -8.21
C ALA A 299 -13.58 -20.00 -8.22
N ARG A 300 -14.55 -19.62 -9.07
CA ARG A 300 -14.91 -18.21 -9.29
C ARG A 300 -15.31 -17.50 -7.98
N ASP A 301 -16.16 -18.13 -7.18
CA ASP A 301 -16.63 -17.60 -5.91
C ASP A 301 -15.49 -17.34 -4.91
N VAL A 302 -14.46 -18.19 -4.89
CA VAL A 302 -13.25 -18.01 -4.07
C VAL A 302 -12.42 -16.83 -4.58
N VAL A 303 -12.26 -16.69 -5.90
CA VAL A 303 -11.54 -15.54 -6.49
C VAL A 303 -12.26 -14.22 -6.18
N LEU A 304 -13.60 -14.19 -6.34
CA LEU A 304 -14.38 -12.99 -6.00
C LEU A 304 -14.23 -12.63 -4.51
N ALA A 305 -14.36 -13.62 -3.63
CA ALA A 305 -14.20 -13.40 -2.17
C ALA A 305 -12.80 -12.90 -1.81
N GLY A 306 -11.76 -13.45 -2.46
CA GLY A 306 -10.38 -13.04 -2.24
C GLY A 306 -10.14 -11.59 -2.62
N PHE A 307 -10.58 -11.16 -3.80
CA PHE A 307 -10.40 -9.76 -4.22
C PHE A 307 -11.21 -8.75 -3.39
N ALA A 308 -12.43 -9.12 -2.99
CA ALA A 308 -13.29 -8.24 -2.18
C ALA A 308 -12.70 -7.92 -0.79
N GLN A 309 -11.79 -8.75 -0.27
CA GLN A 309 -11.13 -8.56 1.03
C GLN A 309 -9.79 -7.82 0.96
N VAL A 310 -9.30 -7.47 -0.24
CA VAL A 310 -7.99 -6.84 -0.42
C VAL A 310 -7.94 -5.48 0.26
N ARG A 311 -6.86 -5.26 1.01
CA ARG A 311 -6.50 -3.96 1.57
C ARG A 311 -5.05 -3.63 1.24
N SER A 312 -4.81 -2.40 0.81
CA SER A 312 -3.46 -1.90 0.52
C SER A 312 -3.29 -0.51 1.15
N PRO A 313 -2.96 -0.44 2.45
CA PRO A 313 -2.76 0.82 3.15
C PRO A 313 -1.76 1.73 2.44
N GLY A 314 -2.04 3.03 2.41
CA GLY A 314 -1.22 4.02 1.73
C GLY A 314 -1.22 3.91 0.21
N ARG A 315 -2.25 3.32 -0.41
CA ARG A 315 -2.44 3.27 -1.87
C ARG A 315 -3.81 3.82 -2.23
N LEU A 316 -3.86 5.14 -2.44
CA LEU A 316 -5.10 5.93 -2.56
C LEU A 316 -6.09 5.57 -1.45
N GLU A 317 -5.56 5.45 -0.24
CA GLU A 317 -6.32 5.11 0.95
C GLU A 317 -7.11 6.33 1.43
N MET A 318 -8.44 6.25 1.38
CA MET A 318 -9.30 7.25 1.99
C MET A 318 -9.32 7.04 3.51
N ILE A 319 -8.65 7.93 4.25
CA ILE A 319 -8.58 7.87 5.71
C ILE A 319 -9.67 8.68 6.38
N ARG A 320 -10.21 9.67 5.67
CA ARG A 320 -11.26 10.57 6.14
C ARG A 320 -12.17 10.95 4.97
N SER A 321 -13.46 11.10 5.26
CA SER A 321 -14.47 11.51 4.26
C SER A 321 -14.85 12.98 4.35
N GLU A 322 -14.61 13.63 5.50
CA GLU A 322 -15.02 15.04 5.73
C GLU A 322 -14.00 15.74 6.67
N PRO A 323 -13.13 16.65 6.13
CA PRO A 323 -12.88 16.76 4.69
C PRO A 323 -12.34 15.44 4.13
N LEU A 324 -12.47 15.25 2.80
CA LEU A 324 -11.84 14.12 2.15
C LEU A 324 -10.31 14.18 2.35
N VAL A 325 -9.72 13.12 2.91
CA VAL A 325 -8.26 12.97 3.01
C VAL A 325 -7.86 11.61 2.45
N VAL A 326 -6.98 11.63 1.47
CA VAL A 326 -6.48 10.44 0.76
C VAL A 326 -4.96 10.36 0.89
N LEU A 327 -4.46 9.18 1.25
CA LEU A 327 -3.03 8.90 1.40
C LEU A 327 -2.53 8.05 0.25
N ASP A 328 -1.42 8.45 -0.38
CA ASP A 328 -0.75 7.64 -1.41
C ASP A 328 0.78 7.69 -1.30
N ALA A 329 1.40 6.54 -1.16
CA ALA A 329 2.84 6.38 -0.97
C ALA A 329 3.65 6.35 -2.28
N ALA A 330 3.15 6.92 -3.36
CA ALA A 330 3.93 7.14 -4.59
C ALA A 330 5.12 8.05 -4.31
N HIS A 331 6.31 7.65 -4.78
CA HIS A 331 7.57 8.29 -4.44
C HIS A 331 8.58 8.29 -5.62
N ASN A 332 8.10 8.07 -6.82
CA ASN A 332 8.84 8.24 -8.06
C ASN A 332 7.90 8.79 -9.14
N PRO A 333 8.40 9.43 -10.21
CA PRO A 333 7.56 10.09 -11.22
C PRO A 333 6.50 9.18 -11.84
N HIS A 334 6.85 7.92 -12.15
CA HIS A 334 5.92 6.95 -12.72
C HIS A 334 4.78 6.59 -11.73
N GLY A 335 5.11 6.36 -10.47
CA GLY A 335 4.13 6.06 -9.41
C GLY A 335 3.21 7.25 -9.14
N VAL A 336 3.77 8.48 -9.06
CA VAL A 336 3.00 9.71 -8.84
C VAL A 336 2.03 9.95 -10.00
N ARG A 337 2.45 9.73 -11.25
CA ARG A 337 1.55 9.84 -12.42
C ARG A 337 0.37 8.87 -12.34
N ALA A 338 0.64 7.60 -12.03
CA ALA A 338 -0.40 6.59 -11.89
C ALA A 338 -1.37 6.91 -10.74
N ALA A 339 -0.85 7.34 -9.59
CA ALA A 339 -1.65 7.74 -8.43
C ALA A 339 -2.48 9.00 -8.71
N SER A 340 -1.89 10.02 -9.34
CA SER A 340 -2.59 11.27 -9.69
C SER A 340 -3.73 11.04 -10.67
N THR A 341 -3.49 10.24 -11.72
CA THR A 341 -4.53 9.85 -12.67
C THR A 341 -5.67 9.12 -11.97
N ALA A 342 -5.35 8.16 -11.10
CA ALA A 342 -6.34 7.38 -10.36
C ALA A 342 -7.09 8.23 -9.32
N PHE A 343 -6.41 9.18 -8.67
CA PHE A 343 -7.01 10.10 -7.72
C PHE A 343 -8.06 11.00 -8.39
N LYS A 344 -7.71 11.62 -9.53
CA LYS A 344 -8.64 12.43 -10.31
C LYS A 344 -9.84 11.62 -10.83
N GLU A 345 -9.59 10.36 -11.21
CA GLU A 345 -10.63 9.45 -11.67
C GLU A 345 -11.60 9.05 -10.55
N ALA A 346 -11.09 8.83 -9.32
CA ALA A 346 -11.87 8.36 -8.18
C ALA A 346 -12.61 9.50 -7.45
N PHE A 347 -12.00 10.68 -7.38
CA PHE A 347 -12.47 11.81 -6.59
C PHE A 347 -12.60 13.05 -7.51
N GLU A 348 -13.79 13.32 -7.98
CA GLU A 348 -14.07 14.47 -8.88
C GLU A 348 -14.07 15.79 -8.08
N LEU A 349 -12.85 16.33 -7.82
CA LEU A 349 -12.65 17.53 -6.98
C LEU A 349 -12.41 18.79 -7.82
N SER A 350 -12.96 19.91 -7.35
CA SER A 350 -12.70 21.26 -7.88
C SER A 350 -11.48 21.92 -7.20
N HIS A 351 -11.12 21.46 -5.99
CA HIS A 351 -9.98 21.96 -5.21
C HIS A 351 -9.17 20.79 -4.66
N VAL A 352 -7.87 20.79 -4.94
CA VAL A 352 -6.93 19.76 -4.44
C VAL A 352 -5.86 20.44 -3.58
N HIS A 353 -5.77 20.02 -2.32
CA HIS A 353 -4.76 20.43 -1.36
C HIS A 353 -3.73 19.29 -1.23
N ALA A 354 -2.58 19.42 -1.88
CA ALA A 354 -1.55 18.38 -1.85
C ALA A 354 -0.53 18.65 -0.73
N VAL A 355 -0.43 17.75 0.25
CA VAL A 355 0.63 17.73 1.27
C VAL A 355 1.72 16.79 0.79
N VAL A 356 2.93 17.33 0.56
CA VAL A 356 4.02 16.60 -0.09
C VAL A 356 5.29 16.65 0.75
N GLY A 357 5.89 15.47 0.98
CA GLY A 357 7.22 15.35 1.57
C GLY A 357 7.98 14.18 0.92
N ILE A 358 9.24 14.43 0.56
CA ILE A 358 10.04 13.53 -0.27
C ILE A 358 11.35 13.20 0.44
N LEU A 359 11.88 11.98 0.20
CA LEU A 359 13.17 11.55 0.71
C LEU A 359 14.30 11.90 -0.28
N GLY A 360 15.49 12.24 0.26
CA GLY A 360 16.62 12.76 -0.51
C GLY A 360 17.19 11.84 -1.59
N GLU A 361 16.94 10.53 -1.51
CA GLU A 361 17.34 9.56 -2.53
C GLU A 361 16.37 9.44 -3.71
N LYS A 362 15.28 10.24 -3.72
CA LYS A 362 14.26 10.18 -4.78
C LYS A 362 14.38 11.33 -5.77
N ASP A 363 13.84 11.13 -6.95
CA ASP A 363 13.77 12.15 -8.00
C ASP A 363 12.69 13.18 -7.69
N ALA A 364 13.00 14.11 -6.76
CA ALA A 364 12.05 15.13 -6.30
C ALA A 364 11.62 16.07 -7.45
N LEU A 365 12.55 16.44 -8.34
CA LEU A 365 12.24 17.30 -9.48
C LEU A 365 11.23 16.62 -10.41
N GLY A 366 11.49 15.37 -10.81
CA GLY A 366 10.57 14.63 -11.67
C GLY A 366 9.20 14.36 -11.00
N ILE A 367 9.14 14.21 -9.67
CA ILE A 367 7.88 14.10 -8.92
C ILE A 367 7.08 15.41 -9.04
N PHE A 368 7.71 16.57 -8.80
CA PHE A 368 7.05 17.87 -8.93
C PHE A 368 6.64 18.20 -10.36
N GLU A 369 7.46 17.88 -11.35
CA GLU A 369 7.10 18.03 -12.76
C GLU A 369 5.81 17.27 -13.08
N VAL A 370 5.69 16.02 -12.63
CA VAL A 370 4.47 15.20 -12.80
C VAL A 370 3.28 15.81 -12.06
N LEU A 371 3.43 16.23 -10.80
CA LEU A 371 2.34 16.87 -10.05
C LEU A 371 1.86 18.14 -10.75
N ARG A 372 2.77 18.96 -11.28
CA ARG A 372 2.41 20.16 -12.03
C ARG A 372 1.64 19.81 -13.31
N GLU A 373 2.15 18.87 -14.12
CA GLU A 373 1.47 18.41 -15.33
C GLU A 373 0.06 17.89 -15.04
N GLU A 374 -0.09 17.09 -13.97
CA GLU A 374 -1.36 16.40 -13.65
C GLU A 374 -2.39 17.33 -12.98
N TYR A 375 -1.99 18.33 -12.21
CA TYR A 375 -2.92 19.13 -11.42
C TYR A 375 -2.97 20.63 -11.80
N VAL A 376 -1.93 21.16 -12.43
CA VAL A 376 -1.89 22.58 -12.83
C VAL A 376 -2.12 22.75 -14.32
N ASP A 377 -1.43 21.95 -15.15
CA ASP A 377 -1.48 22.12 -16.59
C ASP A 377 -2.68 21.41 -17.25
N SER A 378 -3.18 20.34 -16.64
CA SER A 378 -4.18 19.43 -17.26
C SER A 378 -5.59 19.52 -16.69
N THR A 379 -5.83 20.32 -15.64
CA THR A 379 -7.14 20.42 -14.98
C THR A 379 -7.56 21.88 -14.78
N ASP A 380 -8.89 22.10 -14.69
CA ASP A 380 -9.46 23.39 -14.25
C ASP A 380 -9.56 23.47 -12.71
N ALA A 381 -9.17 22.41 -11.99
CA ALA A 381 -9.22 22.38 -10.54
C ALA A 381 -8.17 23.32 -9.94
N THR A 382 -8.54 24.00 -8.86
CA THR A 382 -7.57 24.78 -8.07
C THR A 382 -6.65 23.83 -7.33
N PHE A 383 -5.34 24.03 -7.45
CA PHE A 383 -4.32 23.24 -6.78
C PHE A 383 -3.53 24.10 -5.80
N ARG A 384 -3.29 23.56 -4.60
CA ARG A 384 -2.41 24.15 -3.59
C ARG A 384 -1.44 23.12 -3.07
N LEU A 385 -0.19 23.53 -2.89
CA LEU A 385 0.92 22.68 -2.49
C LEU A 385 1.39 23.07 -1.09
N TYR A 386 1.35 22.12 -0.17
CA TYR A 386 1.81 22.23 1.21
C TYR A 386 3.05 21.33 1.35
N LEU A 387 4.21 21.94 1.50
CA LEU A 387 5.48 21.24 1.59
C LEU A 387 5.85 21.03 3.05
N SER A 388 6.19 19.78 3.39
CA SER A 388 6.63 19.43 4.73
C SER A 388 7.60 18.25 4.69
N ALA A 389 8.10 17.83 5.83
CA ALA A 389 9.01 16.70 5.97
C ALA A 389 8.50 15.72 7.01
N SER A 390 8.81 14.43 6.82
CA SER A 390 8.67 13.44 7.89
C SER A 390 9.83 13.57 8.88
N GLU A 391 9.70 12.96 10.06
CA GLU A 391 10.78 12.88 11.05
C GLU A 391 11.99 12.05 10.59
N SER A 392 11.93 11.46 9.41
CA SER A 392 13.04 10.71 8.83
C SER A 392 14.27 11.60 8.61
N SER A 393 15.43 11.18 9.09
CA SER A 393 16.71 11.85 8.83
C SER A 393 17.10 11.90 7.34
N ARG A 394 16.35 11.23 6.47
CA ARG A 394 16.52 11.21 5.02
C ARG A 394 15.57 12.16 4.29
N ALA A 395 14.65 12.80 5.02
CA ALA A 395 13.70 13.72 4.41
C ALA A 395 14.45 14.95 3.86
N ILE A 396 14.02 15.43 2.69
CA ILE A 396 14.43 16.72 2.15
C ILE A 396 13.80 17.81 3.01
N ALA A 397 14.57 18.86 3.37
CA ALA A 397 14.04 19.98 4.13
C ALA A 397 12.93 20.70 3.34
N PRO A 398 11.87 21.19 4.02
CA PRO A 398 10.73 21.80 3.34
C PRO A 398 11.10 23.01 2.47
N GLU A 399 12.09 23.80 2.86
CA GLU A 399 12.60 24.94 2.09
C GLU A 399 13.32 24.48 0.80
N GLU A 400 14.07 23.37 0.87
CA GLU A 400 14.72 22.78 -0.29
C GLU A 400 13.67 22.18 -1.26
N LEU A 401 12.61 21.58 -0.72
CA LEU A 401 11.46 21.14 -1.54
C LEU A 401 10.79 22.30 -2.26
N GLN A 402 10.70 23.49 -1.62
CA GLN A 402 10.18 24.70 -2.26
C GLN A 402 11.04 25.13 -3.44
N GLU A 403 12.37 25.15 -3.28
CA GLU A 403 13.27 25.48 -4.38
C GLU A 403 13.09 24.51 -5.56
N ILE A 404 13.01 23.20 -5.30
CA ILE A 404 12.79 22.19 -6.33
C ILE A 404 11.40 22.35 -7.00
N ALA A 405 10.35 22.66 -6.23
CA ALA A 405 9.02 22.91 -6.79
C ALA A 405 8.99 24.14 -7.70
N LEU A 406 9.69 25.21 -7.32
CA LEU A 406 9.86 26.40 -8.17
C LEU A 406 10.63 26.07 -9.45
N ASP A 407 11.68 25.27 -9.37
CA ASP A 407 12.45 24.79 -10.53
C ASP A 407 11.59 23.91 -11.46
N ALA A 408 10.67 23.12 -10.91
CA ALA A 408 9.67 22.37 -11.67
C ALA A 408 8.59 23.25 -12.31
N GLY A 409 8.58 24.56 -12.00
CA GLY A 409 7.70 25.57 -12.63
C GLY A 409 6.37 25.82 -11.90
N PHE A 410 6.27 25.49 -10.63
CA PHE A 410 5.13 25.92 -9.81
C PHE A 410 5.18 27.43 -9.52
N ASP A 411 4.02 28.08 -9.43
CA ASP A 411 3.91 29.46 -8.97
C ASP A 411 4.09 29.51 -7.44
N GLU A 412 4.93 30.45 -6.94
CA GLU A 412 5.19 30.65 -5.52
C GLU A 412 3.87 30.89 -4.72
N ASN A 413 2.87 31.50 -5.32
CA ASN A 413 1.60 31.82 -4.66
C ASN A 413 0.74 30.59 -4.30
N ILE A 414 1.01 29.44 -4.88
CA ILE A 414 0.29 28.19 -4.57
C ILE A 414 1.07 27.24 -3.66
N ILE A 415 2.30 27.62 -3.28
CA ILE A 415 3.17 26.87 -2.39
C ILE A 415 3.13 27.46 -0.99
N THR A 416 3.00 26.60 0.02
CA THR A 416 3.18 26.96 1.43
C THR A 416 4.09 25.93 2.10
N VAL A 417 5.03 26.40 2.90
CA VAL A 417 6.05 25.56 3.58
C VAL A 417 5.73 25.47 5.05
N TYR A 418 5.87 24.28 5.63
CA TYR A 418 5.65 23.98 7.04
C TYR A 418 6.79 23.12 7.58
N ASP A 419 7.31 23.47 8.75
CA ASP A 419 8.36 22.72 9.42
C ASP A 419 7.87 21.34 9.90
N HIS A 420 6.58 21.24 10.23
CA HIS A 420 5.96 20.05 10.79
C HIS A 420 4.79 19.54 9.95
N LEU A 421 4.71 18.22 9.80
CA LEU A 421 3.68 17.56 8.99
C LEU A 421 2.26 17.74 9.56
N ASP A 422 2.12 17.76 10.87
CA ASP A 422 0.84 17.95 11.56
C ASP A 422 0.24 19.35 11.28
N GLU A 423 1.07 20.39 11.22
CA GLU A 423 0.65 21.75 10.84
C GLU A 423 0.21 21.79 9.38
N ALA A 424 1.00 21.22 8.47
CA ALA A 424 0.65 21.15 7.05
C ALA A 424 -0.68 20.44 6.81
N LEU A 425 -0.90 19.30 7.49
CA LEU A 425 -2.14 18.53 7.43
C LEU A 425 -3.32 19.32 7.99
N ALA A 426 -3.16 19.94 9.17
CA ALA A 426 -4.23 20.69 9.82
C ALA A 426 -4.71 21.86 8.93
N ILE A 427 -3.79 22.65 8.38
CA ILE A 427 -4.12 23.78 7.52
C ILE A 427 -4.69 23.32 6.16
N ALA A 428 -4.14 22.26 5.56
CA ALA A 428 -4.69 21.71 4.32
C ALA A 428 -6.14 21.23 4.50
N MET A 429 -6.43 20.54 5.63
CA MET A 429 -7.77 20.08 5.97
C MET A 429 -8.73 21.25 6.29
N GLU A 430 -8.26 22.27 7.02
CA GLU A 430 -9.04 23.47 7.33
C GLU A 430 -9.41 24.20 6.04
N ASN A 431 -8.46 24.41 5.13
CA ASN A 431 -8.72 25.04 3.84
C ASN A 431 -9.70 24.22 3.00
N ALA A 432 -9.58 22.89 2.97
CA ALA A 432 -10.52 22.04 2.25
C ALA A 432 -11.96 22.12 2.81
N LEU A 433 -12.13 22.34 4.13
CA LEU A 433 -13.44 22.51 4.76
C LEU A 433 -14.09 23.86 4.43
N PHE A 434 -13.29 24.91 4.18
CA PHE A 434 -13.80 26.25 3.88
C PHE A 434 -14.14 26.47 2.40
N GLU A 435 -13.75 25.56 1.51
CA GLU A 435 -14.12 25.66 0.10
C GLU A 435 -15.63 25.44 -0.10
N GLN A 436 -16.23 26.23 -1.00
CA GLN A 436 -17.67 26.13 -1.32
C GLN A 436 -17.98 25.01 -2.33
N GLU A 437 -16.96 24.49 -2.98
CA GLU A 437 -17.03 23.42 -3.97
C GLU A 437 -16.37 22.14 -3.41
N THR A 438 -16.38 21.06 -4.20
CA THR A 438 -15.78 19.80 -3.78
C THR A 438 -14.27 19.94 -3.60
N ALA A 439 -13.79 19.71 -2.38
CA ALA A 439 -12.39 19.83 -2.02
C ALA A 439 -11.88 18.59 -1.32
N GLY A 440 -10.58 18.33 -1.43
CA GLY A 440 -9.94 17.23 -0.73
C GLY A 440 -8.45 17.41 -0.57
N VAL A 441 -7.89 16.66 0.37
CA VAL A 441 -6.47 16.64 0.68
C VAL A 441 -5.86 15.35 0.13
N LEU A 442 -4.79 15.49 -0.65
CA LEU A 442 -3.93 14.38 -1.09
C LEU A 442 -2.60 14.48 -0.34
N VAL A 443 -2.24 13.43 0.42
CA VAL A 443 -0.92 13.33 1.04
C VAL A 443 -0.07 12.35 0.23
N THR A 444 1.13 12.77 -0.20
CA THR A 444 1.97 11.93 -1.08
C THR A 444 3.46 12.29 -1.01
N GLY A 445 4.29 11.55 -1.75
CA GLY A 445 5.72 11.82 -1.96
C GLY A 445 6.66 10.85 -1.26
N SER A 446 6.29 10.26 -0.13
CA SER A 446 7.09 9.22 0.52
C SER A 446 6.29 8.32 1.43
N VAL A 447 6.78 7.10 1.63
CA VAL A 447 6.17 6.12 2.55
C VAL A 447 6.21 6.63 4.00
N THR A 448 7.27 7.36 4.39
CA THR A 448 7.41 7.89 5.76
C THR A 448 6.40 8.99 6.08
N VAL A 449 6.17 9.90 5.12
CA VAL A 449 5.11 10.93 5.28
C VAL A 449 3.73 10.28 5.41
N ILE A 450 3.46 9.23 4.63
CA ILE A 450 2.17 8.52 4.70
C ILE A 450 2.00 7.81 6.05
N GLY A 451 3.04 7.16 6.56
CA GLY A 451 2.99 6.51 7.88
C GLY A 451 2.72 7.49 9.02
N GLU A 452 3.44 8.62 9.04
CA GLU A 452 3.22 9.68 10.03
C GLU A 452 1.84 10.33 9.89
N ALA A 453 1.43 10.69 8.68
CA ALA A 453 0.10 11.25 8.43
C ALA A 453 -1.01 10.31 8.88
N ARG A 454 -0.86 9.00 8.66
CA ARG A 454 -1.81 7.98 9.08
C ARG A 454 -1.91 7.92 10.60
N THR A 455 -0.78 7.95 11.31
CA THR A 455 -0.72 7.98 12.77
C THR A 455 -1.37 9.25 13.33
N LEU A 456 -1.06 10.43 12.77
CA LEU A 456 -1.64 11.70 13.18
C LEU A 456 -3.17 11.74 12.97
N LEU A 457 -3.66 11.22 11.85
CA LEU A 457 -5.09 11.22 11.50
C LEU A 457 -5.91 10.14 12.22
N ALA A 458 -5.26 9.07 12.73
CA ALA A 458 -5.91 8.05 13.54
C ALA A 458 -6.15 8.50 14.99
N GLN A 459 -5.44 9.49 15.48
CA GLN A 459 -5.66 10.06 16.81
C GLN A 459 -7.01 10.81 16.83
N PRO A 460 -7.88 10.60 17.83
CA PRO A 460 -9.04 11.46 18.02
C PRO A 460 -8.54 12.90 18.19
N ALA A 461 -9.17 13.84 17.48
CA ALA A 461 -8.81 15.25 17.55
C ALA A 461 -8.63 15.65 19.02
N GLN A 462 -7.40 15.90 19.44
CA GLN A 462 -7.14 16.53 20.71
C GLN A 462 -7.72 17.93 20.57
N GLU A 463 -8.77 18.23 21.36
CA GLU A 463 -9.25 19.59 21.49
C GLU A 463 -8.01 20.44 21.82
N SER A 464 -7.61 21.29 20.87
CA SER A 464 -6.57 22.28 21.05
C SER A 464 -7.05 23.24 22.15
N THR A 465 -6.77 22.90 23.40
CA THR A 465 -6.77 23.85 24.47
C THR A 465 -5.56 24.77 24.24
N ALA A 466 -5.73 25.72 23.33
CA ALA A 466 -4.95 26.93 23.34
C ALA A 466 -5.20 27.58 24.70
N GLN A 467 -4.35 27.28 25.69
CA GLN A 467 -4.26 28.00 26.92
C GLN A 467 -3.79 29.43 26.58
N HIS A 468 -4.74 30.30 26.24
CA HIS A 468 -4.56 31.70 26.47
C HIS A 468 -4.48 31.87 27.98
N ASN A 469 -3.26 32.08 28.50
CA ASN A 469 -3.04 32.63 29.80
C ASN A 469 -3.54 34.09 29.80
N ALA A 470 -4.84 34.25 30.02
CA ALA A 470 -5.43 35.49 30.51
C ALA A 470 -5.63 35.30 31.99
N GLU A 471 -4.94 36.14 32.79
CA GLU A 471 -5.09 36.19 34.22
C GLU A 471 -6.58 36.41 34.60
N PRO A 472 -7.06 35.78 35.70
CA PRO A 472 -8.45 35.87 36.12
C PRO A 472 -8.66 37.08 37.05
N GLU A 473 -8.69 38.29 36.53
CA GLU A 473 -9.25 39.46 37.20
C GLU A 473 -9.81 40.42 36.15
N GLU A 474 -11.16 40.53 36.09
CA GLU A 474 -12.04 41.41 35.33
C GLU A 474 -12.94 40.66 34.31
N LEU A 475 -13.90 39.90 34.79
CA LEU A 475 -15.18 39.61 34.09
C LEU A 475 -16.15 38.86 35.02
N ALA A 476 -16.36 39.41 36.21
CA ALA A 476 -17.42 38.97 37.12
C ALA A 476 -18.50 40.07 37.25
N GLU A 477 -18.98 40.61 36.12
CA GLU A 477 -20.15 41.51 36.10
C GLU A 477 -20.69 41.63 34.69
N ALA A 478 -21.27 40.53 34.11
CA ALA A 478 -22.23 40.59 33.00
C ALA A 478 -22.63 39.18 32.53
N ALA A 479 -23.26 38.36 33.37
CA ALA A 479 -23.98 37.17 32.91
C ALA A 479 -24.95 36.68 34.01
N GLU A 480 -25.85 37.52 34.43
CA GLU A 480 -27.10 37.10 35.02
C GLU A 480 -28.17 37.86 34.26
N THR A 481 -28.67 37.30 33.17
CA THR A 481 -30.05 37.46 32.66
C THR A 481 -30.24 36.59 31.40
N ASP A 482 -31.34 35.83 31.43
CA ASP A 482 -32.09 35.26 30.29
C ASP A 482 -31.56 34.00 29.58
N SER A 483 -31.36 32.92 30.30
CA SER A 483 -31.42 31.56 29.68
C SER A 483 -32.79 30.86 29.89
N ASP A 484 -33.58 31.27 30.86
CA ASP A 484 -34.87 30.63 31.16
C ASP A 484 -36.05 31.11 30.28
N GLU A 485 -36.01 32.30 29.73
CA GLU A 485 -37.04 32.82 28.80
C GLU A 485 -36.91 32.19 27.39
N LEU A 486 -35.71 32.00 26.87
CA LEU A 486 -35.50 31.43 25.52
C LEU A 486 -35.85 29.93 25.45
N PHE A 487 -35.65 29.18 26.55
CA PHE A 487 -36.03 27.76 26.62
C PHE A 487 -37.55 27.58 26.76
N GLY A 488 -38.23 28.56 27.35
CA GLY A 488 -39.69 28.60 27.47
C GLY A 488 -40.43 28.83 26.15
N GLU A 489 -39.91 29.69 25.29
CA GLU A 489 -40.49 29.98 23.98
C GLU A 489 -40.31 28.81 22.99
N ILE A 490 -39.16 28.16 22.96
CA ILE A 490 -38.92 26.98 22.09
C ILE A 490 -39.81 25.80 22.47
N MET A 491 -40.08 25.55 23.76
CA MET A 491 -40.94 24.47 24.20
C MET A 491 -42.44 24.75 24.04
N ALA A 492 -42.84 26.01 23.93
CA ALA A 492 -44.23 26.41 23.63
C ALA A 492 -44.59 26.28 22.14
N GLU A 493 -43.61 26.46 21.25
CA GLU A 493 -43.77 26.31 19.79
C GLU A 493 -43.83 24.84 19.35
N LEU A 494 -43.19 23.93 20.10
CA LEU A 494 -43.21 22.48 19.86
C LEU A 494 -44.43 21.76 20.42
N ALA A 495 -45.26 22.43 21.26
CA ALA A 495 -46.47 21.85 21.88
C ALA A 495 -47.77 22.21 21.16
N GLY A 496 -47.73 22.92 20.07
CA GLY A 496 -48.91 23.53 19.42
C GLY A 496 -49.39 22.93 18.11
N GLU A 497 -48.89 21.83 17.61
CA GLU A 497 -49.37 21.18 16.38
C GLU A 497 -50.05 19.83 16.67
N GLU A 498 -51.38 19.81 16.57
CA GLU A 498 -52.20 18.59 16.52
C GLU A 498 -51.93 17.81 15.20
N PRO A 499 -51.94 16.46 15.24
CA PRO A 499 -51.69 15.66 14.04
C PRO A 499 -52.85 15.72 13.07
N ARG A 500 -52.61 16.17 11.84
CA ARG A 500 -53.56 16.08 10.72
C ARG A 500 -53.64 14.63 10.23
N GLU A 501 -54.83 14.05 10.32
CA GLU A 501 -55.19 12.83 9.64
C GLU A 501 -55.11 13.00 8.11
N ILE A 502 -54.38 12.11 7.45
CA ILE A 502 -54.35 11.96 5.99
C ILE A 502 -55.35 10.85 5.64
N PRO A 503 -56.37 11.12 4.75
CA PRO A 503 -57.28 10.07 4.30
C PRO A 503 -56.58 9.12 3.33
N LEU A 504 -56.78 7.82 3.56
CA LEU A 504 -56.50 6.76 2.61
C LEU A 504 -57.58 6.79 1.51
N GLU A 505 -57.21 7.14 0.28
CA GLU A 505 -58.00 6.84 -0.89
C GLU A 505 -57.30 5.77 -1.76
N ASP A 506 -58.08 4.72 -1.95
CA ASP A 506 -57.88 3.62 -2.88
C ASP A 506 -57.70 4.09 -4.33
N SER A 507 -56.76 3.51 -5.03
CA SER A 507 -56.96 3.20 -6.46
C SER A 507 -55.97 2.13 -6.94
N LEU A 508 -56.40 0.90 -6.81
CA LEU A 508 -55.98 -0.24 -7.63
C LEU A 508 -56.60 -0.08 -9.00
N GLY A 509 -55.81 -0.12 -10.04
CA GLY A 509 -56.22 -0.17 -11.42
C GLY A 509 -55.19 -0.88 -12.29
N LEU A 510 -55.16 -2.21 -12.27
CA LEU A 510 -54.53 -3.03 -13.29
C LEU A 510 -55.61 -3.84 -14.00
N PRO A 511 -55.67 -3.88 -15.35
CA PRO A 511 -56.50 -4.84 -16.07
C PRO A 511 -55.76 -6.17 -16.25
N LEU A 512 -56.45 -7.24 -15.86
CA LEU A 512 -56.19 -8.60 -16.28
C LEU A 512 -56.52 -8.76 -17.77
N ALA A 513 -55.63 -9.36 -18.55
CA ALA A 513 -55.93 -9.90 -19.86
C ALA A 513 -55.77 -11.42 -19.82
N ASP A 514 -56.88 -12.05 -20.04
CA ASP A 514 -57.09 -13.48 -20.22
C ASP A 514 -56.55 -13.98 -21.56
N GLY A 515 -56.08 -15.22 -21.55
CA GLY A 515 -56.56 -16.21 -22.51
C GLY A 515 -55.66 -16.65 -23.63
N THR A 516 -55.04 -17.82 -23.44
CA THR A 516 -54.97 -18.95 -24.39
C THR A 516 -54.51 -18.69 -25.83
N ASP A 517 -53.38 -19.29 -26.25
CA ASP A 517 -53.35 -20.38 -27.25
C ASP A 517 -51.90 -20.89 -27.46
N SER A 518 -51.75 -22.19 -27.32
CA SER A 518 -50.73 -23.02 -28.00
C SER A 518 -51.47 -23.80 -29.09
N PRO A 519 -50.82 -24.56 -29.99
CA PRO A 519 -49.43 -24.74 -30.43
C PRO A 519 -49.28 -24.70 -31.99
N GLU A 520 -48.08 -24.87 -32.53
CA GLU A 520 -47.66 -25.81 -33.59
C GLU A 520 -46.40 -25.35 -34.36
N GLU A 521 -45.45 -26.25 -34.36
CA GLU A 521 -44.52 -26.74 -35.37
C GLU A 521 -44.15 -25.86 -36.60
N SER A 522 -42.87 -25.55 -36.75
CA SER A 522 -41.98 -26.04 -37.83
C SER A 522 -40.53 -25.59 -37.62
#